data_0f19092aa5ec2f8c86de394ae1784ef2
#
_entry.id   0f19092aa5ec2f8c86de394ae1784ef2
#
_cell.length_a   1.000
_cell.length_b   1.000
_cell.length_c   1.000
_cell.angle_alpha   90.00
_cell.angle_beta   90.00
_cell.angle_gamma   90.00
#
_symmetry.space_group_name_H-M   'P 1'
#
loop_
_entity.id
_entity.type
_entity.pdbx_description
1 polymer ?
#
loop_
_entity_poly.entity_id
_entity_poly.type
_entity_poly.pdbx_seq_one_letter_code
_entity_poly.pdbx_strand_id
1 'polypeptide(L)'
;MSFHEILIAVMAGFAVLGAVDRITGIISASGVQIVIFIAALQSIPGSLYEVAKIEGATAYETFWKVTFPMVMPHIITNIVYTVVDSFVDSEVVNLAYETAFNQLNYGLSSVFSLVSTVVTCLILVLVCGWIQKKTFYYN
;
A
#
# COMPACT_ATOMS: atom_id res chain seq x y z
N MET A 1 32.87 -2.12 33.76
CA MET A 1 31.71 -2.63 32.98
C MET A 1 31.77 -4.14 33.06
N SER A 2 30.77 -4.77 33.61
CA SER A 2 30.67 -6.22 33.63
C SER A 2 30.33 -6.77 32.24
N PHE A 3 30.73 -8.02 31.94
CA PHE A 3 30.42 -8.67 30.69
C PHE A 3 28.91 -8.64 30.34
N HIS A 4 28.08 -8.69 31.40
CA HIS A 4 26.62 -8.57 31.29
C HIS A 4 26.16 -7.20 30.77
N GLU A 5 26.77 -6.10 31.21
CA GLU A 5 26.39 -4.74 30.76
C GLU A 5 26.75 -4.52 29.28
N ILE A 6 27.87 -5.07 28.83
CA ILE A 6 28.27 -5.01 27.42
C ILE A 6 27.30 -5.81 26.57
N LEU A 7 26.90 -6.99 27.01
CA LEU A 7 25.94 -7.85 26.26
C LEU A 7 24.57 -7.18 26.13
N ILE A 8 24.07 -6.58 27.21
CA ILE A 8 22.79 -5.84 27.21
C ILE A 8 22.87 -4.63 26.29
N ALA A 9 23.93 -3.86 26.31
CA ALA A 9 24.12 -2.70 25.42
C ALA A 9 24.18 -3.10 23.94
N VAL A 10 24.84 -4.21 23.61
CA VAL A 10 24.92 -4.74 22.25
C VAL A 10 23.54 -5.23 21.78
N MET A 11 22.82 -5.99 22.61
CA MET A 11 21.47 -6.45 22.28
C MET A 11 20.46 -5.31 22.12
N ALA A 12 20.54 -4.28 22.98
CA ALA A 12 19.72 -3.08 22.86
C ALA A 12 20.05 -2.31 21.56
N GLY A 13 21.33 -2.21 21.19
CA GLY A 13 21.75 -1.62 19.92
C GLY A 13 21.19 -2.35 18.71
N PHE A 14 21.24 -3.68 18.69
CA PHE A 14 20.65 -4.49 17.62
C PHE A 14 19.12 -4.34 17.53
N ALA A 15 18.44 -4.27 18.69
CA ALA A 15 16.99 -4.07 18.72
C ALA A 15 16.58 -2.70 18.18
N VAL A 16 17.33 -1.65 18.53
CA VAL A 16 17.08 -0.28 18.04
C VAL A 16 17.36 -0.18 16.55
N LEU A 17 18.47 -0.72 16.06
CA LEU A 17 18.80 -0.72 14.63
C LEU A 17 17.74 -1.50 13.84
N GLY A 18 17.32 -2.68 14.29
CA GLY A 18 16.26 -3.45 13.64
C GLY A 18 14.89 -2.76 13.67
N ALA A 19 14.59 -1.95 14.69
CA ALA A 19 13.37 -1.14 14.73
C ALA A 19 13.43 0.01 13.72
N VAL A 20 14.58 0.69 13.60
CA VAL A 20 14.78 1.78 12.63
C VAL A 20 14.66 1.27 11.20
N ASP A 21 15.28 0.12 10.88
CA ASP A 21 15.19 -0.48 9.55
C ASP A 21 13.74 -0.84 9.18
N ARG A 22 12.97 -1.38 10.14
CA ARG A 22 11.55 -1.70 9.93
C ARG A 22 10.71 -0.44 9.70
N ILE A 23 10.92 0.62 10.48
CA ILE A 23 10.22 1.89 10.32
C ILE A 23 10.54 2.50 8.96
N THR A 24 11.81 2.51 8.57
CA THR A 24 12.25 3.03 7.27
C THR A 24 11.63 2.23 6.13
N GLY A 25 11.60 0.90 6.24
CA GLY A 25 10.93 0.02 5.27
C GLY A 25 9.44 0.32 5.13
N ILE A 26 8.72 0.50 6.24
CA ILE A 26 7.28 0.83 6.23
C ILE A 26 7.05 2.21 5.59
N ILE A 27 7.85 3.22 5.93
CA ILE A 27 7.72 4.57 5.35
C ILE A 27 8.00 4.55 3.85
N SER A 28 9.03 3.83 3.42
CA SER A 28 9.37 3.70 2.00
C SER A 28 8.27 2.98 1.23
N ALA A 29 7.74 1.88 1.77
CA ALA A 29 6.68 1.11 1.15
C ALA A 29 5.33 1.84 1.10
N SER A 30 5.04 2.74 2.06
CA SER A 30 3.78 3.49 2.11
C SER A 30 3.85 4.87 1.44
N GLY A 31 5.01 5.30 0.95
CA GLY A 31 5.20 6.64 0.42
C GLY A 31 4.25 7.02 -0.70
N VAL A 32 4.06 6.15 -1.68
CA VAL A 32 3.16 6.39 -2.82
C VAL A 32 1.70 6.42 -2.38
N GLN A 33 1.30 5.52 -1.47
CA GLN A 33 -0.05 5.47 -0.91
C GLN A 33 -0.41 6.77 -0.18
N ILE A 34 0.53 7.31 0.58
CA ILE A 34 0.36 8.60 1.28
C ILE A 34 0.14 9.74 0.27
N VAL A 35 0.95 9.80 -0.80
CA VAL A 35 0.80 10.82 -1.85
C VAL A 35 -0.55 10.72 -2.55
N ILE A 36 -1.01 9.49 -2.87
CA ILE A 36 -2.34 9.27 -3.46
C ILE A 36 -3.45 9.80 -2.55
N PHE A 37 -3.39 9.54 -1.23
CA PHE A 37 -4.38 10.05 -0.30
C PHE A 37 -4.32 11.56 -0.12
N ILE A 38 -3.13 12.16 -0.08
CA ILE A 38 -2.99 13.62 -0.01
C ILE A 38 -3.61 14.27 -1.26
N ALA A 39 -3.31 13.75 -2.44
CA ALA A 39 -3.88 14.24 -3.69
C ALA A 39 -5.42 14.08 -3.71
N ALA A 40 -5.93 12.97 -3.22
CA ALA A 40 -7.37 12.73 -3.09
C ALA A 40 -8.05 13.75 -2.18
N LEU A 41 -7.46 14.03 -1.02
CA LEU A 41 -7.99 15.04 -0.09
C LEU A 41 -7.95 16.45 -0.68
N GLN A 42 -6.90 16.78 -1.42
CA GLN A 42 -6.77 18.09 -2.08
C GLN A 42 -7.74 18.26 -3.27
N SER A 43 -8.21 17.17 -3.86
CA SER A 43 -9.17 17.21 -4.97
C SER A 43 -10.60 17.55 -4.54
N ILE A 44 -10.91 17.53 -3.23
CA ILE A 44 -12.23 17.83 -2.72
C ILE A 44 -12.48 19.35 -2.80
N PRO A 45 -13.54 19.80 -3.52
CA PRO A 45 -13.84 21.22 -3.62
C PRO A 45 -14.13 21.85 -2.24
N GLY A 46 -13.51 22.99 -1.94
CA GLY A 46 -13.70 23.72 -0.69
C GLY A 46 -15.14 24.14 -0.44
N SER A 47 -15.91 24.38 -1.50
CA SER A 47 -17.34 24.71 -1.44
C SER A 47 -18.19 23.68 -0.70
N LEU A 48 -17.85 22.40 -0.76
CA LEU A 48 -18.55 21.36 -0.01
C LEU A 48 -18.38 21.52 1.50
N TYR A 49 -17.22 21.94 1.94
CA TYR A 49 -16.96 22.23 3.35
C TYR A 49 -17.66 23.51 3.82
N GLU A 50 -17.79 24.51 2.93
CA GLU A 50 -18.54 25.73 3.22
C GLU A 50 -20.04 25.44 3.37
N VAL A 51 -20.61 24.64 2.49
CA VAL A 51 -22.01 24.21 2.59
C VAL A 51 -22.24 23.44 3.89
N ALA A 52 -21.37 22.48 4.22
CA ALA A 52 -21.47 21.73 5.47
C ALA A 52 -21.43 22.64 6.71
N LYS A 53 -20.61 23.70 6.69
CA LYS A 53 -20.58 24.70 7.79
C LYS A 53 -21.87 25.52 7.87
N ILE A 54 -22.45 25.91 6.73
CA ILE A 54 -23.71 26.66 6.68
C ILE A 54 -24.85 25.80 7.24
N GLU A 55 -24.84 24.50 6.96
CA GLU A 55 -25.81 23.55 7.51
C GLU A 55 -25.59 23.22 8.99
N GLY A 56 -24.52 23.75 9.60
CA GLY A 56 -24.21 23.54 11.02
C GLY A 56 -23.59 22.17 11.32
N ALA A 57 -23.06 21.47 10.31
CA ALA A 57 -22.43 20.19 10.50
C ALA A 57 -21.15 20.30 11.34
N THR A 58 -20.98 19.37 12.27
CA THR A 58 -19.75 19.22 13.05
C THR A 58 -18.61 18.71 12.17
N ALA A 59 -17.35 18.89 12.60
CA ALA A 59 -16.19 18.39 11.88
C ALA A 59 -16.26 16.86 11.65
N TYR A 60 -16.80 16.13 12.63
CA TYR A 60 -17.02 14.68 12.55
C TYR A 60 -18.04 14.30 11.46
N GLU A 61 -19.17 15.00 11.43
CA GLU A 61 -20.21 14.78 10.41
C GLU A 61 -19.71 15.13 9.02
N THR A 62 -18.98 16.23 8.87
CA THR A 62 -18.35 16.64 7.61
C THR A 62 -17.36 15.60 7.12
N PHE A 63 -16.54 15.02 8.02
CA PHE A 63 -15.62 13.95 7.65
C PHE A 63 -16.36 12.73 7.08
N TRP A 64 -17.37 12.22 7.78
CA TRP A 64 -18.06 11.00 7.36
C TRP A 64 -19.04 11.19 6.20
N LYS A 65 -19.67 12.37 6.07
CA LYS A 65 -20.68 12.63 5.03
C LYS A 65 -20.11 13.26 3.76
N VAL A 66 -18.97 13.97 3.85
CA VAL A 66 -18.37 14.69 2.72
C VAL A 66 -17.01 14.10 2.38
N THR A 67 -16.05 14.13 3.31
CA THR A 67 -14.65 13.76 3.01
C THR A 67 -14.52 12.29 2.65
N PHE A 68 -15.05 11.42 3.47
CA PHE A 68 -14.91 9.98 3.31
C PHE A 68 -15.49 9.45 1.98
N PRO A 69 -16.74 9.77 1.59
CA PRO A 69 -17.28 9.30 0.31
C PRO A 69 -16.56 9.91 -0.89
N MET A 70 -16.05 11.14 -0.81
CA MET A 70 -15.27 11.75 -1.90
C MET A 70 -13.90 11.10 -2.09
N VAL A 71 -13.30 10.57 -1.03
CA VAL A 71 -12.01 9.85 -1.10
C VAL A 71 -12.18 8.37 -1.50
N MET A 72 -13.37 7.80 -1.39
CA MET A 72 -13.65 6.39 -1.71
C MET A 72 -13.09 5.90 -3.06
N PRO A 73 -13.23 6.62 -4.18
CA PRO A 73 -12.67 6.19 -5.46
C PRO A 73 -11.14 6.05 -5.42
N HIS A 74 -10.46 6.88 -4.65
CA HIS A 74 -9.00 6.85 -4.50
C HIS A 74 -8.52 5.70 -3.61
N ILE A 75 -9.37 5.20 -2.71
CA ILE A 75 -9.10 3.97 -1.94
C ILE A 75 -8.97 2.78 -2.89
N ILE A 76 -9.83 2.69 -3.91
CA ILE A 76 -9.77 1.62 -4.92
C ILE A 76 -8.44 1.70 -5.69
N THR A 77 -8.06 2.89 -6.15
CA THR A 77 -6.79 3.12 -6.83
C THR A 77 -5.61 2.71 -5.96
N ASN A 78 -5.65 3.05 -4.66
CA ASN A 78 -4.60 2.71 -3.71
C ASN A 78 -4.50 1.20 -3.46
N ILE A 79 -5.62 0.50 -3.38
CA ILE A 79 -5.64 -0.97 -3.25
C ILE A 79 -5.03 -1.63 -4.50
N VAL A 80 -5.40 -1.18 -5.70
CA VAL A 80 -4.82 -1.68 -6.95
C VAL A 80 -3.31 -1.45 -6.97
N TYR A 81 -2.87 -0.25 -6.62
CA TYR A 81 -1.44 0.06 -6.52
C TYR A 81 -0.72 -0.87 -5.55
N THR A 82 -1.26 -1.04 -4.33
CA THR A 82 -0.66 -1.89 -3.30
C THR A 82 -0.53 -3.36 -3.75
N VAL A 83 -1.54 -3.89 -4.45
CA VAL A 83 -1.48 -5.25 -4.98
C VAL A 83 -0.39 -5.38 -6.04
N VAL A 84 -0.27 -4.42 -6.95
CA VAL A 84 0.79 -4.44 -7.99
C VAL A 84 2.17 -4.30 -7.37
N ASP A 85 2.34 -3.35 -6.46
CA ASP A 85 3.61 -3.07 -5.78
C ASP A 85 4.10 -4.28 -4.97
N SER A 86 3.21 -4.91 -4.21
CA SER A 86 3.51 -6.14 -3.46
C SER A 86 3.93 -7.31 -4.34
N PHE A 87 3.49 -7.31 -5.60
CA PHE A 87 3.89 -8.35 -6.57
C PHE A 87 5.26 -8.10 -7.15
N VAL A 88 5.62 -6.83 -7.40
CA VAL A 88 6.95 -6.46 -7.93
C VAL A 88 8.05 -6.88 -6.96
N ASP A 89 7.80 -6.74 -5.66
CA ASP A 89 8.74 -7.10 -4.59
C ASP A 89 8.61 -8.57 -4.13
N SER A 90 7.83 -9.39 -4.84
CA SER A 90 7.60 -10.78 -4.44
C SER A 90 8.84 -11.67 -4.66
N GLU A 91 9.01 -12.67 -3.79
CA GLU A 91 10.06 -13.68 -3.93
C GLU A 91 10.02 -14.39 -5.29
N VAL A 92 8.84 -14.56 -5.88
CA VAL A 92 8.68 -15.22 -7.18
C VAL A 92 9.30 -14.40 -8.30
N VAL A 93 9.14 -13.07 -8.26
CA VAL A 93 9.76 -12.16 -9.23
C VAL A 93 11.26 -12.13 -9.05
N ASN A 94 11.75 -12.09 -7.83
CA ASN A 94 13.17 -12.17 -7.52
C ASN A 94 13.78 -13.49 -7.99
N LEU A 95 13.09 -14.61 -7.79
CA LEU A 95 13.52 -15.93 -8.25
C LEU A 95 13.56 -16.02 -9.79
N ALA A 96 12.57 -15.41 -10.47
CA ALA A 96 12.55 -15.31 -11.92
C ALA A 96 13.75 -14.51 -12.43
N TYR A 97 14.07 -13.39 -11.76
CA TYR A 97 15.22 -12.54 -12.08
C TYR A 97 16.55 -13.30 -11.89
N GLU A 98 16.74 -13.95 -10.74
CA GLU A 98 17.94 -14.75 -10.47
C GLU A 98 18.11 -15.90 -11.46
N THR A 99 17.03 -16.59 -11.80
CA THR A 99 17.05 -17.69 -12.77
C THR A 99 17.42 -17.20 -14.18
N ALA A 100 16.94 -16.01 -14.56
CA ALA A 100 17.26 -15.42 -15.85
C ALA A 100 18.73 -14.99 -15.95
N PHE A 101 19.20 -14.22 -14.97
CA PHE A 101 20.47 -13.50 -15.07
C PHE A 101 21.65 -14.25 -14.44
N ASN A 102 21.44 -14.97 -13.34
CA ASN A 102 22.52 -15.71 -12.68
C ASN A 102 22.67 -17.12 -13.23
N GLN A 103 21.56 -17.79 -13.57
CA GLN A 103 21.59 -19.16 -14.09
C GLN A 103 21.49 -19.21 -15.63
N LEU A 104 21.25 -18.07 -16.30
CA LEU A 104 21.06 -17.95 -17.76
C LEU A 104 19.97 -18.89 -18.30
N ASN A 105 19.04 -19.28 -17.46
CA ASN A 105 17.93 -20.18 -17.81
C ASN A 105 16.65 -19.40 -18.13
N TYR A 106 16.62 -18.79 -19.33
CA TYR A 106 15.51 -17.94 -19.76
C TYR A 106 14.18 -18.70 -19.89
N GLY A 107 14.23 -19.99 -20.20
CA GLY A 107 13.03 -20.82 -20.30
C GLY A 107 12.29 -20.96 -18.96
N LEU A 108 13.03 -21.26 -17.89
CA LEU A 108 12.45 -21.40 -16.55
C LEU A 108 12.00 -20.04 -15.98
N SER A 109 12.81 -19.00 -16.19
CA SER A 109 12.46 -17.64 -15.76
C SER A 109 11.16 -17.12 -16.42
N SER A 110 10.98 -17.40 -17.71
CA SER A 110 9.75 -17.00 -18.41
C SER A 110 8.50 -17.70 -17.86
N VAL A 111 8.61 -18.96 -17.43
CA VAL A 111 7.52 -19.67 -16.77
C VAL A 111 7.15 -19.02 -15.43
N PHE A 112 8.13 -18.70 -14.59
CA PHE A 112 7.88 -18.00 -13.31
C PHE A 112 7.21 -16.65 -13.53
N SER A 113 7.69 -15.87 -14.50
CA SER A 113 7.12 -14.56 -14.84
C SER A 113 5.68 -14.66 -15.35
N LEU A 114 5.38 -15.64 -16.22
CA LEU A 114 4.02 -15.87 -16.72
C LEU A 114 3.06 -16.28 -15.59
N VAL A 115 3.45 -17.24 -14.75
CA VAL A 115 2.64 -17.69 -13.62
C VAL A 115 2.38 -16.53 -12.67
N SER A 116 3.40 -15.76 -12.32
CA SER A 116 3.30 -14.59 -11.45
C SER A 116 2.31 -13.57 -12.02
N THR A 117 2.43 -13.23 -13.30
CA THR A 117 1.55 -12.28 -13.97
C THR A 117 0.09 -12.74 -13.99
N VAL A 118 -0.17 -14.02 -14.31
CA VAL A 118 -1.52 -14.59 -14.32
C VAL A 118 -2.16 -14.53 -12.94
N VAL A 119 -1.41 -14.90 -11.89
CA VAL A 119 -1.89 -14.86 -10.50
C VAL A 119 -2.21 -13.42 -10.09
N THR A 120 -1.35 -12.45 -10.43
CA THR A 120 -1.60 -11.02 -10.15
C THR A 120 -2.86 -10.52 -10.84
N CYS A 121 -3.03 -10.83 -12.12
CA CYS A 121 -4.22 -10.46 -12.88
C CYS A 121 -5.50 -11.05 -12.27
N LEU A 122 -5.47 -12.32 -11.85
CA LEU A 122 -6.60 -12.97 -11.18
C LEU A 122 -6.96 -12.25 -9.86
N ILE A 123 -5.96 -11.95 -9.03
CA ILE A 123 -6.17 -11.22 -7.77
C ILE A 123 -6.77 -9.85 -8.04
N LEU A 124 -6.24 -9.09 -9.01
CA LEU A 124 -6.76 -7.78 -9.38
C LEU A 124 -8.22 -7.84 -9.84
N VAL A 125 -8.56 -8.79 -10.70
CA VAL A 125 -9.95 -8.97 -11.19
C VAL A 125 -10.89 -9.30 -10.02
N LEU A 126 -10.48 -10.18 -9.11
CA LEU A 126 -11.28 -10.53 -7.93
C LEU A 126 -11.47 -9.34 -6.99
N VAL A 127 -10.40 -8.62 -6.69
CA VAL A 127 -10.42 -7.46 -5.78
C VAL A 127 -11.26 -6.34 -6.38
N CYS A 128 -11.02 -5.96 -7.64
CA CYS A 128 -11.79 -4.92 -8.31
C CYS A 128 -13.26 -5.30 -8.47
N GLY A 129 -13.56 -6.54 -8.82
CA GLY A 129 -14.93 -7.03 -8.95
C GLY A 129 -15.68 -7.02 -7.62
N TRP A 130 -15.00 -7.39 -6.52
CA TRP A 130 -15.59 -7.37 -5.18
C TRP A 130 -15.87 -5.95 -4.69
N ILE A 131 -14.95 -5.02 -4.93
CA ILE A 131 -15.08 -3.62 -4.54
C ILE A 131 -16.17 -2.93 -5.35
N GLN A 132 -16.21 -3.12 -6.68
CA GLN A 132 -17.23 -2.54 -7.53
C GLN A 132 -18.63 -2.97 -7.09
N LYS A 133 -18.81 -4.25 -6.76
CA LYS A 133 -20.08 -4.78 -6.29
C LYS A 133 -20.56 -4.13 -4.99
N LYS A 134 -19.65 -3.61 -4.17
CA LYS A 134 -19.94 -2.96 -2.89
C LYS A 134 -20.09 -1.43 -3.01
N THR A 135 -19.44 -0.82 -4.01
CA THR A 135 -19.43 0.64 -4.22
C THR A 135 -20.63 1.11 -5.07
N PHE A 136 -21.17 0.25 -5.94
CA PHE A 136 -22.35 0.56 -6.75
C PHE A 136 -23.70 0.57 -5.98
N TYR A 137 -23.69 0.34 -4.68
CA TYR A 137 -24.90 0.35 -3.84
C TYR A 137 -25.25 1.74 -3.27
N TYR A 138 -24.60 2.81 -3.78
CA TYR A 138 -24.91 4.20 -3.41
C TYR A 138 -25.43 4.99 -4.62
N ASN A 139 -26.48 4.47 -5.24
CA ASN A 139 -27.34 5.23 -6.15
C ASN A 139 -28.78 5.19 -5.63
#